data_0897872653d9546ee12c4aaa0b480a2a
#
_entry.id   0897872653d9546ee12c4aaa0b480a2a
#
_cell.length_a   1.000
_cell.length_b   1.000
_cell.length_c   1.000
_cell.angle_alpha   90.00
_cell.angle_beta   90.00
_cell.angle_gamma   90.00
#
_symmetry.space_group_name_H-M   'P 1'
#
loop_
_entity.id
_entity.type
_entity.pdbx_description
1 polymer ?
#
loop_
_entity_poly.entity_id
_entity_poly.type
_entity_poly.pdbx_seq_one_letter_code
_entity_poly.pdbx_strand_id
1 'polypeptide(L)'
;MSTDYATARDFDPRLYDGVTIKRGFAWIFDVVLIAMLCALVLPFTAFTGIFFFPALMLFVGFLYRWFTLAGGSSTWGMRMMGIRFRDHEGAPLSSGLALAHTFGYTVSVAIAPLQLISVILMLATQRGQGLSDLVLGTEAINTHR
;
A
#
# COMPACT_ATOMS: atom_id res chain seq x y z
N MET A 1 4.70 -15.11 -25.04
CA MET A 1 4.30 -14.26 -24.62
C MET A 1 3.40 -14.32 -23.60
N SER A 2 3.35 -14.92 -22.76
CA SER A 2 2.47 -14.99 -21.81
C SER A 2 2.46 -13.89 -20.87
N THR A 3 3.52 -13.55 -20.22
CA THR A 3 3.49 -12.42 -19.39
C THR A 3 3.10 -11.23 -20.14
N ASP A 4 3.56 -11.17 -21.35
CA ASP A 4 3.16 -10.08 -22.18
C ASP A 4 1.72 -10.15 -22.51
N TYR A 5 1.19 -11.34 -22.67
CA TYR A 5 -0.20 -11.44 -22.97
C TYR A 5 -1.03 -10.99 -21.80
N ALA A 6 -0.64 -11.33 -20.61
CA ALA A 6 -1.37 -10.87 -19.44
C ALA A 6 -1.30 -9.36 -19.35
N THR A 7 -0.12 -8.81 -19.52
CA THR A 7 0.07 -7.38 -19.41
C THR A 7 -0.70 -6.64 -20.49
N ALA A 8 -0.55 -7.07 -21.73
CA ALA A 8 -1.21 -6.38 -22.82
C ALA A 8 -2.71 -6.55 -22.77
N ARG A 9 -3.17 -7.75 -22.45
CA ARG A 9 -4.58 -8.04 -22.39
C ARG A 9 -5.25 -7.31 -21.24
N ASP A 10 -4.54 -7.23 -20.10
CA ASP A 10 -5.14 -6.70 -18.92
C ASP A 10 -4.95 -5.20 -18.76
N PHE A 11 -4.15 -4.57 -19.62
CA PHE A 11 -3.98 -3.13 -19.48
C PHE A 11 -5.21 -2.41 -20.01
N ASP A 12 -5.97 -1.87 -19.08
CA ASP A 12 -7.14 -1.06 -19.38
C ASP A 12 -6.92 0.26 -18.67
N PRO A 13 -6.76 1.38 -19.39
CA PRO A 13 -6.49 2.65 -18.73
C PRO A 13 -7.51 3.02 -17.66
N ARG A 14 -8.75 2.54 -17.79
CA ARG A 14 -9.78 2.85 -16.81
C ARG A 14 -9.48 2.23 -15.44
N LEU A 15 -8.76 1.09 -15.42
CA LEU A 15 -8.38 0.45 -14.15
C LEU A 15 -7.39 1.30 -13.36
N TYR A 16 -6.63 2.14 -14.07
CA TYR A 16 -5.58 2.93 -13.43
C TYR A 16 -5.93 4.42 -13.34
N ASP A 17 -7.13 4.79 -13.80
CA ASP A 17 -7.54 6.19 -13.85
C ASP A 17 -7.65 6.76 -12.44
N GLY A 18 -6.87 7.79 -12.17
CA GLY A 18 -6.86 8.45 -10.87
C GLY A 18 -6.30 7.63 -9.72
N VAL A 19 -5.72 6.46 -10.01
CA VAL A 19 -5.25 5.56 -8.96
C VAL A 19 -4.16 6.20 -8.10
N THR A 20 -3.21 6.92 -8.72
CA THR A 20 -2.13 7.54 -7.96
C THR A 20 -2.67 8.54 -6.95
N ILE A 21 -3.64 9.37 -7.36
CA ILE A 21 -4.27 10.33 -6.45
C ILE A 21 -5.07 9.60 -5.39
N LYS A 22 -5.79 8.57 -5.77
CA LYS A 22 -6.57 7.75 -4.82
C LYS A 22 -5.66 7.08 -3.80
N ARG A 23 -4.49 6.61 -4.23
CA ARG A 23 -3.50 6.04 -3.30
C ARG A 23 -3.04 7.09 -2.30
N GLY A 24 -2.84 8.33 -2.74
CA GLY A 24 -2.46 9.41 -1.85
C GLY A 24 -3.51 9.68 -0.78
N PHE A 25 -4.78 9.78 -1.17
CA PHE A 25 -5.86 9.98 -0.20
C PHE A 25 -6.04 8.76 0.69
N ALA A 26 -5.92 7.56 0.13
CA ALA A 26 -5.99 6.34 0.92
C ALA A 26 -4.89 6.31 1.98
N TRP A 27 -3.68 6.72 1.58
CA TRP A 27 -2.55 6.76 2.48
C TRP A 27 -2.79 7.74 3.64
N ILE A 28 -3.34 8.92 3.32
CA ILE A 28 -3.66 9.91 4.36
C ILE A 28 -4.67 9.32 5.34
N PHE A 29 -5.71 8.67 4.84
CA PHE A 29 -6.70 8.04 5.69
C PHE A 29 -6.06 6.96 6.58
N ASP A 30 -5.22 6.11 5.96
CA ASP A 30 -4.55 5.04 6.69
C ASP A 30 -3.62 5.59 7.77
N VAL A 31 -2.87 6.65 7.47
CA VAL A 31 -1.96 7.25 8.44
C VAL A 31 -2.73 7.82 9.62
N VAL A 32 -3.85 8.49 9.35
CA VAL A 32 -4.69 9.02 10.43
C VAL A 32 -5.23 7.87 11.29
N LEU A 33 -5.71 6.81 10.65
CA LEU A 33 -6.24 5.66 11.37
C LEU A 33 -5.16 4.99 12.23
N ILE A 34 -3.96 4.81 11.67
CA ILE A 34 -2.84 4.22 12.40
C ILE A 34 -2.45 5.10 13.57
N ALA A 35 -2.42 6.43 13.37
CA ALA A 35 -2.11 7.35 14.46
C ALA A 35 -3.13 7.24 15.59
N MET A 36 -4.41 7.09 15.25
CA MET A 36 -5.45 6.90 16.25
C MET A 36 -5.27 5.58 17.02
N LEU A 37 -4.92 4.51 16.31
CA LEU A 37 -4.64 3.24 16.96
C LEU A 37 -3.43 3.34 17.88
N CYS A 38 -2.39 4.05 17.45
CA CYS A 38 -1.23 4.27 18.30
C CYS A 38 -1.58 5.07 19.54
N ALA A 39 -2.43 6.09 19.39
CA ALA A 39 -2.88 6.88 20.53
C ALA A 39 -3.64 6.02 21.54
N LEU A 40 -4.40 5.05 21.08
CA LEU A 40 -5.11 4.12 21.96
C LEU A 40 -4.15 3.18 22.69
N VAL A 41 -2.99 2.90 22.10
CA VAL A 41 -2.00 2.03 22.73
C VAL A 41 -1.21 2.77 23.81
N LEU A 42 -1.09 4.10 23.71
CA LEU A 42 -0.27 4.87 24.65
C LEU A 42 -0.59 4.61 26.13
N PRO A 43 -1.87 4.58 26.56
CA PRO A 43 -2.15 4.32 27.98
C PRO A 43 -1.66 2.95 28.44
N PHE A 44 -1.64 1.97 27.53
CA PHE A 44 -1.19 0.62 27.86
C PHE A 44 0.32 0.52 28.01
N THR A 45 1.06 1.49 27.47
CA THR A 45 2.51 1.54 27.60
C THR A 45 2.93 2.54 28.67
N ALA A 46 1.98 3.02 29.50
CA ALA A 46 2.21 4.08 30.49
C ALA A 46 2.79 5.35 29.84
N PHE A 47 2.35 5.60 28.57
CA PHE A 47 2.77 6.75 27.78
C PHE A 47 4.25 6.77 27.42
N THR A 48 5.00 5.68 27.66
CA THR A 48 6.39 5.61 27.20
C THR A 48 6.47 5.58 25.69
N GLY A 49 5.39 5.14 25.03
CA GLY A 49 5.33 5.12 23.57
C GLY A 49 5.43 6.49 22.93
N ILE A 50 5.22 7.58 23.67
CA ILE A 50 5.38 8.93 23.13
C ILE A 50 6.81 9.15 22.65
N PHE A 51 7.80 8.62 23.38
CA PHE A 51 9.20 8.81 23.04
C PHE A 51 9.61 8.00 21.81
N PHE A 52 8.82 6.97 21.48
CA PHE A 52 9.09 6.09 20.35
C PHE A 52 7.95 6.08 19.36
N PHE A 53 7.20 7.19 19.30
CA PHE A 53 5.99 7.24 18.49
C PHE A 53 6.24 6.91 17.01
N PRO A 54 7.29 7.43 16.35
CA PRO A 54 7.54 7.03 14.97
C PRO A 54 7.77 5.53 14.81
N ALA A 55 8.51 4.91 15.73
CA ALA A 55 8.72 3.46 15.69
C ALA A 55 7.42 2.72 15.96
N LEU A 56 6.59 3.23 16.88
CA LEU A 56 5.29 2.64 17.16
C LEU A 56 4.39 2.72 15.92
N MET A 57 4.40 3.85 15.21
CA MET A 57 3.62 4.00 13.99
C MET A 57 4.07 3.02 12.92
N LEU A 58 5.37 2.79 12.79
CA LEU A 58 5.86 1.81 11.83
C LEU A 58 5.41 0.40 12.20
N PHE A 59 5.48 0.05 13.48
CA PHE A 59 5.09 -1.28 13.94
C PHE A 59 3.59 -1.52 13.77
N VAL A 60 2.78 -0.60 14.29
CA VAL A 60 1.31 -0.72 14.18
C VAL A 60 0.90 -0.65 12.71
N GLY A 61 1.52 0.25 11.95
CA GLY A 61 1.24 0.39 10.53
C GLY A 61 1.59 -0.86 9.75
N PHE A 62 2.71 -1.53 10.11
CA PHE A 62 3.10 -2.77 9.49
C PHE A 62 2.01 -3.84 9.69
N LEU A 63 1.58 -4.02 10.93
CA LEU A 63 0.55 -5.02 11.24
C LEU A 63 -0.77 -4.67 10.56
N TYR A 64 -1.18 -3.41 10.64
CA TYR A 64 -2.42 -2.95 10.03
C TYR A 64 -2.42 -3.23 8.53
N ARG A 65 -1.34 -2.83 7.86
CA ARG A 65 -1.26 -2.96 6.42
C ARG A 65 -1.19 -4.41 5.99
N TRP A 66 -0.39 -5.21 6.69
CA TRP A 66 -0.26 -6.63 6.37
C TRP A 66 -1.61 -7.34 6.51
N PHE A 67 -2.28 -7.16 7.65
CA PHE A 67 -3.54 -7.85 7.87
C PHE A 67 -4.63 -7.40 6.90
N THR A 68 -4.71 -6.11 6.61
CA THR A 68 -5.73 -5.62 5.68
C THR A 68 -5.45 -6.07 4.24
N LEU A 69 -4.20 -6.03 3.82
CA LEU A 69 -3.85 -6.49 2.48
C LEU A 69 -4.03 -8.00 2.33
N ALA A 70 -3.66 -8.77 3.35
CA ALA A 70 -3.85 -10.22 3.31
C ALA A 70 -5.34 -10.58 3.30
N GLY A 71 -6.17 -9.76 3.92
CA GLY A 71 -7.59 -10.04 4.03
C GLY A 71 -8.45 -9.62 2.86
N GLY A 72 -7.95 -8.74 1.98
CA GLY A 72 -8.78 -8.26 0.89
C GLY A 72 -8.03 -7.47 -0.17
N SER A 73 -6.72 -7.55 -0.15
CA SER A 73 -5.85 -6.85 -1.11
C SER A 73 -5.98 -5.34 -1.07
N SER A 74 -6.58 -4.78 -0.05
CA SER A 74 -6.67 -3.33 0.10
C SER A 74 -6.75 -2.96 1.57
N THR A 75 -6.13 -1.84 1.92
CA THR A 75 -6.28 -1.25 3.25
C THR A 75 -7.67 -0.60 3.33
N TRP A 76 -8.07 -0.22 4.53
CA TRP A 76 -9.37 0.46 4.68
C TRP A 76 -9.41 1.77 3.91
N GLY A 77 -8.29 2.53 3.91
CA GLY A 77 -8.23 3.75 3.11
C GLY A 77 -8.41 3.46 1.62
N MET A 78 -7.77 2.41 1.13
CA MET A 78 -7.91 2.02 -0.27
C MET A 78 -9.35 1.61 -0.60
N ARG A 79 -10.00 0.91 0.31
CA ARG A 79 -11.41 0.53 0.11
C ARG A 79 -12.30 1.74 0.01
N MET A 80 -12.05 2.77 0.81
CA MET A 80 -12.81 4.01 0.74
C MET A 80 -12.63 4.72 -0.59
N MET A 81 -11.42 4.61 -1.16
CA MET A 81 -11.13 5.25 -2.44
C MET A 81 -11.48 4.37 -3.64
N GLY A 82 -11.95 3.14 -3.39
CA GLY A 82 -12.35 2.24 -4.47
C GLY A 82 -11.20 1.67 -5.25
N ILE A 83 -10.08 1.37 -4.58
CA ILE A 83 -8.93 0.74 -5.21
C ILE A 83 -8.50 -0.49 -4.41
N ARG A 84 -7.79 -1.38 -5.09
CA ARG A 84 -7.20 -2.56 -4.46
C ARG A 84 -5.96 -2.98 -5.22
N PHE A 85 -5.12 -3.79 -4.59
CA PHE A 85 -3.96 -4.38 -5.25
C PHE A 85 -4.35 -5.68 -5.95
N ARG A 86 -3.56 -6.03 -6.95
CA ARG A 86 -3.58 -7.36 -7.56
C ARG A 86 -2.14 -7.73 -7.91
N ASP A 87 -1.88 -9.04 -8.07
CA ASP A 87 -0.55 -9.49 -8.44
C ASP A 87 -0.39 -9.41 -9.97
N HIS A 88 0.77 -9.85 -10.46
CA HIS A 88 1.07 -9.75 -11.89
C HIS A 88 0.18 -10.68 -12.73
N GLU A 89 -0.50 -11.63 -12.11
CA GLU A 89 -1.44 -12.50 -12.80
C GLU A 89 -2.88 -12.01 -12.71
N GLY A 90 -3.10 -10.89 -12.06
CA GLY A 90 -4.43 -10.33 -11.88
C GLY A 90 -5.18 -10.87 -10.67
N ALA A 91 -4.55 -11.73 -9.88
CA ALA A 91 -5.17 -12.33 -8.72
C ALA A 91 -5.03 -11.47 -7.47
N PRO A 92 -5.89 -11.67 -6.47
CA PRO A 92 -5.72 -10.99 -5.18
C PRO A 92 -4.38 -11.36 -4.55
N LEU A 93 -3.87 -10.50 -3.68
CA LEU A 93 -2.60 -10.75 -3.01
C LEU A 93 -2.71 -11.94 -2.07
N SER A 94 -1.74 -12.86 -2.17
CA SER A 94 -1.61 -13.91 -1.16
C SER A 94 -1.11 -13.30 0.14
N SER A 95 -1.23 -14.04 1.23
CA SER A 95 -0.73 -13.56 2.53
C SER A 95 0.77 -13.29 2.48
N GLY A 96 1.54 -14.17 1.82
CA GLY A 96 2.97 -13.98 1.68
C GLY A 96 3.33 -12.77 0.84
N LEU A 97 2.60 -12.53 -0.25
CA LEU A 97 2.84 -11.37 -1.09
C LEU A 97 2.43 -10.08 -0.37
N ALA A 98 1.33 -10.13 0.38
CA ALA A 98 0.91 -9.00 1.20
C ALA A 98 1.99 -8.65 2.23
N LEU A 99 2.59 -9.65 2.85
CA LEU A 99 3.69 -9.44 3.79
C LEU A 99 4.88 -8.80 3.10
N ALA A 100 5.28 -9.31 1.94
CA ALA A 100 6.41 -8.77 1.19
C ALA A 100 6.16 -7.33 0.77
N HIS A 101 4.95 -7.03 0.30
CA HIS A 101 4.59 -5.67 -0.10
C HIS A 101 4.62 -4.72 1.09
N THR A 102 4.09 -5.15 2.23
CA THR A 102 4.08 -4.36 3.45
C THR A 102 5.50 -4.12 3.94
N PHE A 103 6.35 -5.13 3.86
CA PHE A 103 7.75 -5.00 4.27
C PHE A 103 8.47 -3.98 3.37
N GLY A 104 8.30 -4.07 2.05
CA GLY A 104 8.89 -3.12 1.12
C GLY A 104 8.39 -1.70 1.35
N TYR A 105 7.09 -1.54 1.58
CA TYR A 105 6.51 -0.25 1.88
C TYR A 105 7.09 0.33 3.18
N THR A 106 7.18 -0.48 4.21
CA THR A 106 7.69 -0.03 5.52
C THR A 106 9.14 0.43 5.40
N VAL A 107 9.97 -0.33 4.67
CA VAL A 107 11.35 0.05 4.43
C VAL A 107 11.42 1.36 3.65
N SER A 108 10.57 1.53 2.64
CA SER A 108 10.55 2.75 1.84
C SER A 108 10.17 3.97 2.67
N VAL A 109 9.19 3.82 3.55
CA VAL A 109 8.75 4.91 4.41
C VAL A 109 9.82 5.23 5.46
N ALA A 110 10.45 4.21 6.02
CA ALA A 110 11.48 4.40 7.02
C ALA A 110 12.73 5.09 6.45
N ILE A 111 12.99 4.88 5.15
CA ILE A 111 14.11 5.51 4.45
C ILE A 111 13.50 6.49 3.45
N ALA A 112 13.38 7.75 3.87
CA ALA A 112 12.65 8.77 3.12
C ALA A 112 13.03 8.88 1.64
N PRO A 113 14.32 8.83 1.25
CA PRO A 113 14.65 8.89 -0.18
C PRO A 113 14.02 7.78 -1.01
N LEU A 114 13.88 6.56 -0.44
CA LEU A 114 13.24 5.47 -1.16
C LEU A 114 11.75 5.76 -1.38
N GLN A 115 11.08 6.33 -0.38
CA GLN A 115 9.68 6.68 -0.52
C GLN A 115 9.48 7.76 -1.58
N LEU A 116 10.39 8.73 -1.64
CA LEU A 116 10.33 9.77 -2.66
C LEU A 116 10.46 9.16 -4.05
N ILE A 117 11.40 8.25 -4.24
CA ILE A 117 11.57 7.55 -5.51
C ILE A 117 10.31 6.77 -5.85
N SER A 118 9.71 6.11 -4.86
CA SER A 118 8.50 5.33 -5.05
C SER A 118 7.35 6.21 -5.55
N VAL A 119 7.16 7.38 -4.95
CA VAL A 119 6.10 8.31 -5.36
C VAL A 119 6.35 8.82 -6.77
N ILE A 120 7.61 9.15 -7.10
CA ILE A 120 7.95 9.59 -8.45
C ILE A 120 7.61 8.52 -9.47
N LEU A 121 7.92 7.25 -9.16
CA LEU A 121 7.58 6.14 -10.04
C LEU A 121 6.07 5.97 -10.19
N MET A 122 5.31 6.18 -9.15
CA MET A 122 3.85 6.13 -9.24
C MET A 122 3.32 7.18 -10.20
N LEU A 123 3.93 8.37 -10.21
CA LEU A 123 3.52 9.44 -11.10
C LEU A 123 3.99 9.22 -12.53
N ALA A 124 5.08 8.48 -12.71
CA ALA A 124 5.71 8.34 -14.02
C ALA A 124 5.33 7.06 -14.76
N THR A 125 4.85 6.03 -14.06
CA THR A 125 4.53 4.75 -14.73
C THR A 125 3.08 4.72 -15.16
N GLN A 126 2.80 3.97 -16.23
CA GLN A 126 1.45 3.84 -16.75
C GLN A 126 0.49 3.22 -15.74
N ARG A 127 0.99 2.34 -14.90
CA ARG A 127 0.17 1.60 -13.94
C ARG A 127 0.23 2.19 -12.54
N GLY A 128 0.87 3.35 -12.37
CA GLY A 128 0.97 4.00 -11.06
C GLY A 128 1.68 3.14 -10.03
N GLN A 129 2.74 2.46 -10.42
CA GLN A 129 3.45 1.53 -9.56
C GLN A 129 4.61 2.21 -8.85
N GLY A 130 4.71 1.98 -7.53
CA GLY A 130 5.84 2.40 -6.74
C GLY A 130 6.93 1.35 -6.70
N LEU A 131 7.95 1.55 -5.85
CA LEU A 131 9.08 0.62 -5.76
C LEU A 131 8.64 -0.79 -5.39
N SER A 132 7.84 -0.93 -4.34
CA SER A 132 7.38 -2.26 -3.92
C SER A 132 6.60 -2.94 -5.02
N ASP A 133 5.75 -2.17 -5.71
CA ASP A 133 4.94 -2.71 -6.79
C ASP A 133 5.81 -3.24 -7.93
N LEU A 134 6.82 -2.47 -8.32
CA LEU A 134 7.69 -2.87 -9.42
C LEU A 134 8.53 -4.10 -9.06
N VAL A 135 9.01 -4.15 -7.83
CA VAL A 135 9.82 -5.28 -7.37
C VAL A 135 9.00 -6.55 -7.28
N LEU A 136 7.77 -6.45 -6.80
CA LEU A 136 6.93 -7.61 -6.54
C LEU A 136 5.93 -7.93 -7.64
N GLY A 137 5.83 -7.05 -8.65
CA GLY A 137 4.89 -7.27 -9.75
C GLY A 137 3.44 -7.01 -9.37
N THR A 138 3.20 -6.18 -8.36
CA THR A 138 1.84 -5.83 -7.95
C THR A 138 1.41 -4.52 -8.59
N GLU A 139 0.13 -4.23 -8.54
CA GLU A 139 -0.41 -2.97 -9.03
C GLU A 139 -1.71 -2.66 -8.31
N ALA A 140 -1.99 -1.37 -8.14
CA ALA A 140 -3.25 -0.91 -7.58
C ALA A 140 -4.20 -0.57 -8.71
N ILE A 141 -5.43 -1.02 -8.62
CA ILE A 141 -6.44 -0.80 -9.67
C ILE A 141 -7.73 -0.31 -9.04
N ASN A 142 -8.54 0.35 -9.86
CA ASN A 142 -9.89 0.72 -9.44
C ASN A 142 -10.75 -0.53 -9.32
N THR A 143 -11.53 -0.60 -8.23
CA THR A 143 -12.46 -1.70 -8.04
C THR A 143 -13.76 -1.48 -8.80
N HIS A 144 -14.06 -0.21 -9.12
CA HIS A 144 -15.24 0.16 -9.90
C HIS A 144 -14.81 0.75 -11.21
N ARG A 145 -15.51 0.43 -12.27
CA ARG A 145 -15.20 0.96 -13.59
C ARG A 145 -16.32 1.80 -14.14
#